data_287b785d005829baea758da4704238cd
#
_entry.id   287b785d005829baea758da4704238cd
#
_cell.length_a   1.000
_cell.length_b   1.000
_cell.length_c   1.000
_cell.angle_alpha   90.00
_cell.angle_beta   90.00
_cell.angle_gamma   90.00
#
_symmetry.space_group_name_H-M   'P 1'
#
loop_
_entity.id
_entity.type
_entity.pdbx_description
1 polymer ?
#
loop_
_entity_poly.entity_id
_entity_poly.type
_entity_poly.pdbx_seq_one_letter_code
_entity_poly.pdbx_strand_id
1 'polypeptide(L)'
;DNWDVLKKVPYEKCDNCDRTAYQKAKEKCDNRKIQLEKKYKNMTAGYESILFLLAWYSIAITLFTAILSPVFFSDCISFFSMFAKGILSLFQKFVAGADSFGQLSCGISNSIVSGIVYWLIVSIVMGILFIITGLLIIGTGYQVGKIYRKYCWDIISIMVVIMSTAIIIYFGKWIKSIIPINLIMLLLLVHAVYIGIRCYVKNWREKRGYF
;
A
#
# COMPACT_ATOMS: atom_id res chain seq x y z
N ASP A 1 27.00 -13.98 -6.70
CA ASP A 1 26.97 -13.07 -7.84
C ASP A 1 28.38 -12.77 -8.33
N ASN A 2 28.94 -13.69 -9.14
CA ASN A 2 30.29 -13.56 -9.70
C ASN A 2 30.37 -12.55 -10.89
N TRP A 3 29.30 -11.82 -11.19
CA TRP A 3 29.24 -10.91 -12.33
C TRP A 3 30.01 -9.60 -12.10
N ASP A 4 30.10 -9.13 -10.84
CA ASP A 4 30.84 -7.92 -10.52
C ASP A 4 32.36 -8.13 -10.52
N VAL A 5 32.80 -9.36 -10.39
CA VAL A 5 34.22 -9.72 -10.48
C VAL A 5 34.72 -9.65 -11.91
N LEU A 6 33.89 -10.04 -12.89
CA LEU A 6 34.22 -9.97 -14.31
C LEU A 6 34.29 -8.54 -14.87
N LYS A 7 33.61 -7.58 -14.23
CA LYS A 7 33.72 -6.14 -14.58
C LYS A 7 35.04 -5.52 -14.15
N LYS A 8 35.77 -6.14 -13.23
CA LYS A 8 37.00 -5.61 -12.61
C LYS A 8 38.29 -6.16 -13.21
N VAL A 9 38.24 -7.02 -14.23
CA VAL A 9 39.44 -7.47 -14.92
C VAL A 9 39.83 -6.41 -15.95
N PRO A 10 40.87 -5.59 -15.69
CA PRO A 10 41.27 -4.57 -16.66
C PRO A 10 41.80 -5.27 -17.90
N TYR A 11 41.31 -4.82 -19.05
CA TYR A 11 41.74 -5.26 -20.40
C TYR A 11 43.26 -5.15 -20.61
N GLU A 12 43.91 -4.27 -19.84
CA GLU A 12 45.34 -3.94 -19.99
C GLU A 12 46.34 -5.05 -19.60
N LYS A 13 45.87 -6.17 -19.01
CA LYS A 13 46.76 -7.26 -18.53
C LYS A 13 46.94 -8.42 -19.47
N CYS A 14 46.37 -8.40 -20.68
CA CYS A 14 46.54 -9.46 -21.66
C CYS A 14 47.35 -8.93 -22.86
N ASP A 15 48.65 -8.89 -22.75
CA ASP A 15 49.54 -8.45 -23.85
C ASP A 15 49.53 -9.38 -25.06
N ASN A 16 48.92 -10.57 -24.97
CA ASN A 16 48.84 -11.58 -26.02
C ASN A 16 47.45 -12.09 -26.36
N CYS A 17 46.38 -11.43 -25.93
CA CYS A 17 45.02 -11.81 -26.30
C CYS A 17 44.65 -11.27 -27.68
N ASP A 18 44.26 -12.17 -28.62
CA ASP A 18 43.66 -11.80 -29.90
C ASP A 18 42.40 -10.93 -29.63
N ARG A 19 42.50 -9.64 -29.94
CA ARG A 19 41.45 -8.64 -29.79
C ARG A 19 40.11 -9.09 -30.37
N THR A 20 40.19 -9.78 -31.49
CA THR A 20 38.97 -10.27 -32.19
C THR A 20 38.31 -11.41 -31.46
N ALA A 21 39.07 -12.33 -30.86
CA ALA A 21 38.55 -13.42 -30.03
C ALA A 21 37.89 -12.90 -28.75
N TYR A 22 38.52 -11.93 -28.10
CA TYR A 22 37.95 -11.27 -26.90
C TYR A 22 36.66 -10.52 -27.22
N GLN A 23 36.62 -9.73 -28.29
CA GLN A 23 35.42 -8.99 -28.71
C GLN A 23 34.26 -9.95 -29.03
N LYS A 24 34.50 -11.04 -29.75
CA LYS A 24 33.49 -12.08 -30.05
C LYS A 24 33.00 -12.77 -28.78
N ALA A 25 33.90 -13.08 -27.83
CA ALA A 25 33.50 -13.68 -26.56
C ALA A 25 32.66 -12.72 -25.70
N LYS A 26 33.03 -11.45 -25.67
CA LYS A 26 32.27 -10.40 -24.95
C LYS A 26 30.89 -10.21 -25.58
N GLU A 27 30.78 -10.09 -26.87
CA GLU A 27 29.49 -9.97 -27.57
C GLU A 27 28.57 -11.18 -27.33
N LYS A 28 29.15 -12.41 -27.34
CA LYS A 28 28.41 -13.63 -27.01
C LYS A 28 27.90 -13.63 -25.57
N CYS A 29 28.70 -13.13 -24.60
CA CYS A 29 28.30 -12.96 -23.21
C CYS A 29 27.19 -11.93 -23.05
N ASP A 30 27.32 -10.76 -23.70
CA ASP A 30 26.35 -9.70 -23.64
C ASP A 30 24.99 -10.12 -24.25
N ASN A 31 25.03 -10.79 -25.40
CA ASN A 31 23.83 -11.34 -26.03
C ASN A 31 23.14 -12.40 -25.16
N ARG A 32 23.90 -13.27 -24.49
CA ARG A 32 23.36 -14.28 -23.56
C ARG A 32 22.74 -13.62 -22.32
N LYS A 33 23.36 -12.56 -21.82
CA LYS A 33 22.82 -11.76 -20.72
C LYS A 33 21.48 -11.13 -21.10
N ILE A 34 21.39 -10.48 -22.26
CA ILE A 34 20.15 -9.88 -22.78
C ILE A 34 19.05 -10.94 -22.92
N GLN A 35 19.38 -12.13 -23.44
CA GLN A 35 18.42 -13.22 -23.57
C GLN A 35 17.91 -13.71 -22.20
N LEU A 36 18.81 -13.85 -21.22
CA LEU A 36 18.44 -14.26 -19.86
C LEU A 36 17.59 -13.19 -19.16
N GLU A 37 17.94 -11.92 -19.30
CA GLU A 37 17.15 -10.81 -18.75
C GLU A 37 15.74 -10.77 -19.37
N LYS A 38 15.63 -10.96 -20.68
CA LYS A 38 14.33 -11.03 -21.38
C LYS A 38 13.50 -12.23 -20.92
N LYS A 39 14.12 -13.40 -20.79
CA LYS A 39 13.46 -14.62 -20.28
C LYS A 39 12.98 -14.42 -18.84
N TYR A 40 13.82 -13.85 -17.97
CA TYR A 40 13.48 -13.56 -16.58
C TYR A 40 12.32 -12.56 -16.48
N LYS A 41 12.36 -11.48 -17.28
CA LYS A 41 11.30 -10.48 -17.33
C LYS A 41 9.95 -11.09 -17.78
N ASN A 42 9.96 -12.00 -18.75
CA ASN A 42 8.75 -12.68 -19.19
C ASN A 42 8.20 -13.64 -18.12
N MET A 43 9.07 -14.34 -17.38
CA MET A 43 8.67 -15.22 -16.29
C MET A 43 8.10 -14.41 -15.11
N THR A 44 8.71 -13.27 -14.75
CA THR A 44 8.22 -12.41 -13.68
C THR A 44 6.89 -11.74 -14.04
N ALA A 45 6.70 -11.33 -15.30
CA ALA A 45 5.43 -10.79 -15.79
C ALA A 45 4.28 -11.80 -15.70
N GLY A 46 4.55 -13.07 -16.07
CA GLY A 46 3.57 -14.16 -15.92
C GLY A 46 3.21 -14.41 -14.45
N TYR A 47 4.20 -14.44 -13.59
CA TYR A 47 3.99 -14.61 -12.14
C TYR A 47 3.19 -13.45 -11.54
N GLU A 48 3.50 -12.20 -11.89
CA GLU A 48 2.73 -11.03 -11.44
C GLU A 48 1.27 -11.07 -11.92
N SER A 49 1.01 -11.53 -13.15
CA SER A 49 -0.35 -11.68 -13.67
C SER A 49 -1.15 -12.72 -12.88
N ILE A 50 -0.54 -13.85 -12.52
CA ILE A 50 -1.16 -14.89 -11.69
C ILE A 50 -1.45 -14.34 -10.28
N LEU A 51 -0.52 -13.63 -9.67
CA LEU A 51 -0.75 -13.02 -8.35
C LEU A 51 -1.89 -12.01 -8.38
N PHE A 52 -1.99 -11.21 -9.43
CA PHE A 52 -3.06 -10.25 -9.60
C PHE A 52 -4.43 -10.95 -9.73
N LEU A 53 -4.53 -12.00 -10.53
CA LEU A 53 -5.76 -12.81 -10.66
C LEU A 53 -6.15 -13.46 -9.33
N LEU A 54 -5.19 -14.05 -8.61
CA LEU A 54 -5.44 -14.66 -7.29
C LEU A 54 -5.91 -13.61 -6.27
N ALA A 55 -5.33 -12.41 -6.28
CA ALA A 55 -5.75 -11.32 -5.40
C ALA A 55 -7.20 -10.90 -5.70
N TRP A 56 -7.56 -10.71 -6.97
CA TRP A 56 -8.94 -10.41 -7.38
C TRP A 56 -9.93 -11.51 -7.00
N TYR A 57 -9.57 -12.76 -7.23
CA TYR A 57 -10.38 -13.90 -6.86
C TYR A 57 -10.60 -13.98 -5.34
N SER A 58 -9.55 -13.68 -4.55
CA SER A 58 -9.64 -13.64 -3.08
C SER A 58 -10.59 -12.53 -2.61
N ILE A 59 -10.52 -11.34 -3.21
CA ILE A 59 -11.44 -10.23 -2.90
C ILE A 59 -12.88 -10.63 -3.23
N ALA A 60 -13.11 -11.21 -4.40
CA ALA A 60 -14.45 -11.64 -4.82
C ALA A 60 -15.04 -12.68 -3.87
N ILE A 61 -14.28 -13.73 -3.50
CA ILE A 61 -14.72 -14.75 -2.53
C ILE A 61 -14.97 -14.11 -1.16
N THR A 62 -14.09 -13.24 -0.70
CA THR A 62 -14.24 -12.56 0.59
C THR A 62 -15.52 -11.73 0.63
N LEU A 63 -15.81 -10.97 -0.42
CA LEU A 63 -17.03 -10.18 -0.51
C LEU A 63 -18.26 -11.09 -0.54
N PHE A 64 -18.23 -12.17 -1.32
CA PHE A 64 -19.35 -13.11 -1.41
C PHE A 64 -19.62 -13.80 -0.07
N THR A 65 -18.59 -14.30 0.60
CA THR A 65 -18.74 -14.95 1.91
C THR A 65 -19.13 -13.96 3.00
N ALA A 66 -18.68 -12.71 2.92
CA ALA A 66 -19.07 -11.63 3.83
C ALA A 66 -20.58 -11.33 3.74
N ILE A 67 -21.14 -11.31 2.53
CA ILE A 67 -22.58 -11.10 2.30
C ILE A 67 -23.39 -12.26 2.90
N LEU A 68 -22.89 -13.49 2.82
CA LEU A 68 -23.54 -14.68 3.37
C LEU A 68 -23.49 -14.77 4.90
N SER A 69 -22.57 -14.05 5.56
CA SER A 69 -22.44 -14.03 7.03
C SER A 69 -23.13 -12.79 7.62
N PRO A 70 -24.33 -12.92 8.23
CA PRO A 70 -25.06 -11.77 8.76
C PRO A 70 -24.29 -11.03 9.87
N VAL A 71 -23.48 -11.75 10.66
CA VAL A 71 -22.67 -11.15 11.72
C VAL A 71 -21.53 -10.30 11.16
N PHE A 72 -20.82 -10.82 10.17
CA PHE A 72 -19.74 -10.12 9.50
C PHE A 72 -20.28 -8.92 8.71
N PHE A 73 -21.41 -9.09 8.02
CA PHE A 73 -22.05 -8.03 7.28
C PHE A 73 -22.51 -6.87 8.18
N SER A 74 -23.10 -7.17 9.33
CA SER A 74 -23.46 -6.16 10.34
C SER A 74 -22.23 -5.38 10.83
N ASP A 75 -21.12 -6.07 11.05
CA ASP A 75 -19.86 -5.44 11.46
C ASP A 75 -19.24 -4.58 10.36
N CYS A 76 -19.38 -4.98 9.09
CA CYS A 76 -19.02 -4.12 7.95
C CYS A 76 -19.80 -2.81 7.97
N ILE A 77 -21.13 -2.87 8.11
CA ILE A 77 -21.98 -1.68 8.16
C ILE A 77 -21.58 -0.80 9.35
N SER A 78 -21.39 -1.39 10.52
CA SER A 78 -20.98 -0.67 11.73
C SER A 78 -19.62 0.02 11.53
N PHE A 79 -18.64 -0.65 10.96
CA PHE A 79 -17.32 -0.11 10.66
C PHE A 79 -17.40 1.08 9.70
N PHE A 80 -18.12 0.93 8.58
CA PHE A 80 -18.28 2.02 7.63
C PHE A 80 -19.05 3.19 8.20
N SER A 81 -20.08 2.93 9.02
CA SER A 81 -20.81 3.98 9.75
C SER A 81 -19.89 4.75 10.70
N MET A 82 -19.04 4.06 11.47
CA MET A 82 -18.05 4.68 12.35
C MET A 82 -17.04 5.52 11.55
N PHE A 83 -16.57 5.00 10.44
CA PHE A 83 -15.64 5.70 9.55
C PHE A 83 -16.28 6.96 8.95
N ALA A 84 -17.52 6.87 8.45
CA ALA A 84 -18.28 8.00 7.92
C ALA A 84 -18.52 9.07 8.99
N LYS A 85 -18.89 8.68 10.22
CA LYS A 85 -19.02 9.60 11.36
C LYS A 85 -17.71 10.28 11.71
N GLY A 86 -16.58 9.55 11.64
CA GLY A 86 -15.25 10.12 11.84
C GLY A 86 -14.92 11.20 10.80
N ILE A 87 -15.18 10.92 9.51
CA ILE A 87 -14.98 11.89 8.43
C ILE A 87 -15.89 13.12 8.63
N LEU A 88 -17.17 12.91 8.96
CA LEU A 88 -18.10 13.99 9.20
C LEU A 88 -17.67 14.87 10.39
N SER A 89 -17.19 14.26 11.48
CA SER A 89 -16.64 14.97 12.62
C SER A 89 -15.40 15.81 12.27
N LEU A 90 -14.50 15.26 11.44
CA LEU A 90 -13.34 16.01 10.92
C LEU A 90 -13.79 17.20 10.06
N PHE A 91 -14.77 16.99 9.19
CA PHE A 91 -15.34 18.04 8.36
C PHE A 91 -15.95 19.15 9.21
N GLN A 92 -16.75 18.81 10.23
CA GLN A 92 -17.32 19.78 11.16
C GLN A 92 -16.25 20.59 11.90
N LYS A 93 -15.14 19.95 12.32
CA LYS A 93 -14.01 20.65 12.95
C LYS A 93 -13.32 21.59 11.96
N PHE A 94 -13.19 21.20 10.69
CA PHE A 94 -12.64 22.07 9.65
C PHE A 94 -13.52 23.29 9.39
N VAL A 95 -14.84 23.10 9.31
CA VAL A 95 -15.80 24.20 9.16
C VAL A 95 -15.71 25.16 10.35
N ALA A 96 -15.71 24.64 11.59
CA ALA A 96 -15.59 25.46 12.79
C ALA A 96 -14.25 26.22 12.86
N GLY A 97 -13.14 25.58 12.44
CA GLY A 97 -11.85 26.25 12.33
C GLY A 97 -11.84 27.35 11.27
N ALA A 98 -12.39 27.09 10.08
CA ALA A 98 -12.47 28.07 9.01
C ALA A 98 -13.37 29.26 9.40
N ASP A 99 -14.48 29.00 10.12
CA ASP A 99 -15.36 30.03 10.66
C ASP A 99 -14.63 30.94 11.65
N SER A 100 -13.83 30.35 12.56
CA SER A 100 -13.01 31.11 13.50
C SER A 100 -12.01 32.07 12.80
N PHE A 101 -11.42 31.65 11.70
CA PHE A 101 -10.58 32.51 10.86
C PHE A 101 -11.40 33.56 10.11
N GLY A 102 -12.59 33.20 9.63
CA GLY A 102 -13.52 34.14 8.97
C GLY A 102 -13.93 35.29 9.87
N GLN A 103 -14.09 35.03 11.17
CA GLN A 103 -14.46 36.05 12.16
C GLN A 103 -13.43 37.18 12.29
N LEU A 104 -12.20 36.99 11.82
CA LEU A 104 -11.20 38.06 11.73
C LEU A 104 -11.68 39.22 10.86
N SER A 105 -12.64 38.99 9.96
CA SER A 105 -13.26 40.04 9.12
C SER A 105 -14.24 40.94 9.89
N CYS A 106 -14.63 40.58 11.11
CA CYS A 106 -15.60 41.36 11.89
C CYS A 106 -15.15 42.78 12.28
N GLY A 107 -13.86 43.11 12.14
CA GLY A 107 -13.32 44.46 12.36
C GLY A 107 -13.61 45.45 11.21
N ILE A 108 -14.20 45.02 10.09
CA ILE A 108 -14.47 45.84 8.93
C ILE A 108 -15.83 46.58 9.12
N SER A 109 -15.80 47.89 9.10
CA SER A 109 -16.95 48.74 9.36
C SER A 109 -18.12 48.60 8.34
N ASN A 110 -17.78 48.17 7.11
CA ASN A 110 -18.81 48.00 6.04
C ASN A 110 -19.31 46.54 6.04
N SER A 111 -20.60 46.36 6.35
CA SER A 111 -21.23 45.04 6.48
C SER A 111 -21.14 44.18 5.22
N ILE A 112 -21.27 44.76 4.02
CA ILE A 112 -21.22 44.01 2.75
C ILE A 112 -19.78 43.56 2.48
N VAL A 113 -18.79 44.42 2.68
CA VAL A 113 -17.38 44.11 2.49
C VAL A 113 -16.93 43.07 3.51
N SER A 114 -17.33 43.20 4.76
CA SER A 114 -17.07 42.23 5.82
C SER A 114 -17.60 40.84 5.43
N GLY A 115 -18.84 40.73 4.89
CA GLY A 115 -19.40 39.47 4.45
C GLY A 115 -18.64 38.82 3.30
N ILE A 116 -18.21 39.62 2.32
CA ILE A 116 -17.41 39.09 1.17
C ILE A 116 -16.06 38.59 1.66
N VAL A 117 -15.37 39.37 2.49
CA VAL A 117 -14.06 38.99 3.06
C VAL A 117 -14.17 37.74 3.93
N TYR A 118 -15.19 37.62 4.73
CA TYR A 118 -15.48 36.41 5.53
C TYR A 118 -15.56 35.16 4.66
N TRP A 119 -16.44 35.16 3.64
CA TRP A 119 -16.60 34.01 2.75
C TRP A 119 -15.35 33.67 1.95
N LEU A 120 -14.56 34.67 1.57
CA LEU A 120 -13.30 34.47 0.89
C LEU A 120 -12.27 33.78 1.79
N ILE A 121 -12.13 34.24 3.05
CA ILE A 121 -11.22 33.63 4.02
C ILE A 121 -11.63 32.18 4.32
N VAL A 122 -12.93 31.94 4.59
CA VAL A 122 -13.45 30.59 4.87
C VAL A 122 -13.18 29.65 3.69
N SER A 123 -13.44 30.09 2.45
CA SER A 123 -13.21 29.28 1.26
C SER A 123 -11.74 28.91 1.06
N ILE A 124 -10.83 29.86 1.29
CA ILE A 124 -9.38 29.62 1.18
C ILE A 124 -8.92 28.61 2.25
N VAL A 125 -9.30 28.82 3.50
CA VAL A 125 -8.91 27.94 4.62
C VAL A 125 -9.44 26.52 4.41
N MET A 126 -10.70 26.38 4.02
CA MET A 126 -11.30 25.08 3.69
C MET A 126 -10.59 24.41 2.52
N GLY A 127 -10.27 25.14 1.45
CA GLY A 127 -9.53 24.62 0.31
C GLY A 127 -8.15 24.08 0.72
N ILE A 128 -7.41 24.82 1.54
CA ILE A 128 -6.09 24.38 2.07
C ILE A 128 -6.23 23.10 2.92
N LEU A 129 -7.22 23.05 3.82
CA LEU A 129 -7.45 21.86 4.67
C LEU A 129 -7.82 20.63 3.84
N PHE A 130 -8.64 20.77 2.82
CA PHE A 130 -8.96 19.66 1.89
C PHE A 130 -7.76 19.18 1.12
N ILE A 131 -6.91 20.08 0.61
CA ILE A 131 -5.68 19.72 -0.09
C ILE A 131 -4.73 18.96 0.83
N ILE A 132 -4.48 19.47 2.04
CA ILE A 132 -3.60 18.81 3.02
C ILE A 132 -4.12 17.42 3.38
N THR A 133 -5.42 17.30 3.66
CA THR A 133 -6.05 16.01 4.01
C THR A 133 -5.98 15.02 2.83
N GLY A 134 -6.24 15.48 1.63
CA GLY A 134 -6.13 14.67 0.41
C GLY A 134 -4.70 14.16 0.19
N LEU A 135 -3.69 15.02 0.34
CA LEU A 135 -2.28 14.65 0.23
C LEU A 135 -1.87 13.63 1.30
N LEU A 136 -2.34 13.78 2.54
CA LEU A 136 -2.08 12.82 3.61
C LEU A 136 -2.69 11.45 3.32
N ILE A 137 -3.94 11.40 2.85
CA ILE A 137 -4.61 10.14 2.51
C ILE A 137 -3.91 9.44 1.34
N ILE A 138 -3.60 10.18 0.27
CA ILE A 138 -2.90 9.63 -0.90
C ILE A 138 -1.49 9.17 -0.50
N GLY A 139 -0.76 9.99 0.27
CA GLY A 139 0.59 9.68 0.72
C GLY A 139 0.65 8.44 1.61
N THR A 140 -0.26 8.32 2.58
CA THR A 140 -0.34 7.12 3.44
C THR A 140 -0.76 5.89 2.65
N GLY A 141 -1.75 5.99 1.77
CA GLY A 141 -2.17 4.90 0.88
C GLY A 141 -1.04 4.42 -0.03
N TYR A 142 -0.27 5.35 -0.62
CA TYR A 142 0.90 5.01 -1.42
C TYR A 142 1.98 4.28 -0.61
N GLN A 143 2.30 4.75 0.59
CA GLN A 143 3.30 4.10 1.46
C GLN A 143 2.87 2.70 1.88
N VAL A 144 1.61 2.52 2.29
CA VAL A 144 1.05 1.21 2.63
C VAL A 144 1.10 0.27 1.43
N GLY A 145 0.69 0.73 0.25
CA GLY A 145 0.76 -0.04 -0.99
C GLY A 145 2.19 -0.45 -1.36
N LYS A 146 3.16 0.44 -1.19
CA LYS A 146 4.58 0.16 -1.42
C LYS A 146 5.12 -0.90 -0.45
N ILE A 147 4.77 -0.80 0.84
CA ILE A 147 5.15 -1.79 1.86
C ILE A 147 4.53 -3.14 1.52
N TYR A 148 3.23 -3.17 1.23
CA TYR A 148 2.53 -4.40 0.88
C TYR A 148 3.15 -5.07 -0.35
N ARG A 149 3.41 -4.31 -1.43
CA ARG A 149 4.05 -4.82 -2.64
C ARG A 149 5.47 -5.35 -2.40
N LYS A 150 6.25 -4.69 -1.52
CA LYS A 150 7.62 -5.11 -1.20
C LYS A 150 7.69 -6.38 -0.37
N TYR A 151 6.79 -6.53 0.62
CA TYR A 151 6.91 -7.56 1.66
C TYR A 151 5.88 -8.69 1.58
N CYS A 152 4.71 -8.41 1.01
CA CYS A 152 3.55 -9.32 1.04
C CYS A 152 3.00 -9.67 -0.35
N TRP A 153 3.71 -9.31 -1.42
CA TRP A 153 3.29 -9.64 -2.78
C TRP A 153 3.83 -11.01 -3.22
N ASP A 154 3.34 -12.07 -2.56
CA ASP A 154 3.66 -13.46 -2.87
C ASP A 154 2.45 -14.37 -2.62
N ILE A 155 2.47 -15.57 -3.21
CA ILE A 155 1.36 -16.54 -3.11
C ILE A 155 1.06 -16.89 -1.66
N ILE A 156 2.10 -17.06 -0.83
CA ILE A 156 1.95 -17.42 0.58
C ILE A 156 1.18 -16.32 1.34
N SER A 157 1.52 -15.05 1.10
CA SER A 157 0.82 -13.93 1.73
C SER A 157 -0.63 -13.85 1.31
N ILE A 158 -0.95 -14.05 0.03
CA ILE A 158 -2.33 -14.07 -0.47
C ILE A 158 -3.11 -15.21 0.19
N MET A 159 -2.52 -16.40 0.28
CA MET A 159 -3.14 -17.54 0.95
C MET A 159 -3.41 -17.28 2.44
N VAL A 160 -2.47 -16.67 3.15
CA VAL A 160 -2.66 -16.29 4.57
C VAL A 160 -3.80 -15.30 4.72
N VAL A 161 -3.92 -14.31 3.82
CA VAL A 161 -5.03 -13.35 3.81
C VAL A 161 -6.38 -14.09 3.61
N ILE A 162 -6.48 -14.98 2.63
CA ILE A 162 -7.69 -15.75 2.37
C ILE A 162 -8.07 -16.60 3.58
N MET A 163 -7.11 -17.35 4.12
CA MET A 163 -7.35 -18.26 5.25
C MET A 163 -7.76 -17.50 6.51
N SER A 164 -7.07 -16.41 6.85
CA SER A 164 -7.42 -15.60 8.03
C SER A 164 -8.81 -14.98 7.90
N THR A 165 -9.17 -14.50 6.71
CA THR A 165 -10.50 -13.94 6.45
C THR A 165 -11.57 -15.03 6.55
N ALA A 166 -11.37 -16.21 5.97
CA ALA A 166 -12.29 -17.32 6.04
C ALA A 166 -12.52 -17.77 7.49
N ILE A 167 -11.46 -17.88 8.28
CA ILE A 167 -11.54 -18.24 9.71
C ILE A 167 -12.37 -17.20 10.49
N ILE A 168 -12.08 -15.91 10.29
CA ILE A 168 -12.80 -14.83 11.00
C ILE A 168 -14.28 -14.79 10.60
N ILE A 169 -14.62 -15.02 9.31
CA ILE A 169 -16.00 -15.06 8.84
C ILE A 169 -16.73 -16.28 9.42
N TYR A 170 -16.11 -17.45 9.37
CA TYR A 170 -16.71 -18.71 9.82
C TYR A 170 -16.93 -18.73 11.34
N PHE A 171 -15.91 -18.36 12.11
CA PHE A 171 -15.95 -18.34 13.57
C PHE A 171 -16.47 -17.02 14.16
N GLY A 172 -16.96 -16.09 13.35
CA GLY A 172 -17.33 -14.74 13.78
C GLY A 172 -18.29 -14.68 14.96
N LYS A 173 -19.33 -15.53 15.00
CA LYS A 173 -20.25 -15.61 16.15
C LYS A 173 -19.55 -16.03 17.44
N TRP A 174 -18.70 -17.05 17.36
CA TRP A 174 -17.95 -17.55 18.50
C TRP A 174 -16.91 -16.53 18.99
N ILE A 175 -16.18 -15.90 18.08
CA ILE A 175 -15.22 -14.83 18.41
C ILE A 175 -15.93 -13.70 19.17
N LYS A 176 -17.08 -13.24 18.68
CA LYS A 176 -17.86 -12.18 19.33
C LYS A 176 -18.42 -12.55 20.71
N SER A 177 -18.66 -13.83 20.96
CA SER A 177 -19.10 -14.26 22.30
C SER A 177 -17.99 -14.17 23.35
N ILE A 178 -16.72 -14.25 22.91
CA ILE A 178 -15.54 -14.16 23.79
C ILE A 178 -15.04 -12.72 23.87
N ILE A 179 -14.91 -12.07 22.73
CA ILE A 179 -14.37 -10.71 22.61
C ILE A 179 -15.36 -9.85 21.84
N PRO A 180 -16.02 -8.86 22.48
CA PRO A 180 -17.00 -7.99 21.84
C PRO A 180 -16.32 -6.94 20.94
N ILE A 181 -15.53 -7.38 19.97
CA ILE A 181 -14.81 -6.54 19.00
C ILE A 181 -15.47 -6.63 17.63
N ASN A 182 -15.36 -5.56 16.85
CA ASN A 182 -15.78 -5.55 15.46
C ASN A 182 -14.85 -6.47 14.63
N LEU A 183 -15.43 -7.42 13.90
CA LEU A 183 -14.68 -8.42 13.14
C LEU A 183 -13.81 -7.81 12.03
N ILE A 184 -14.19 -6.66 11.47
CA ILE A 184 -13.37 -5.93 10.50
C ILE A 184 -12.12 -5.36 11.18
N MET A 185 -12.27 -4.79 12.39
CA MET A 185 -11.13 -4.29 13.16
C MET A 185 -10.18 -5.44 13.52
N LEU A 186 -10.71 -6.59 13.91
CA LEU A 186 -9.92 -7.79 14.17
C LEU A 186 -9.17 -8.25 12.92
N LEU A 187 -9.83 -8.27 11.76
CA LEU A 187 -9.23 -8.63 10.48
C LEU A 187 -8.07 -7.70 10.13
N LEU A 188 -8.27 -6.38 10.25
CA LEU A 188 -7.24 -5.38 10.01
C LEU A 188 -6.05 -5.54 10.95
N LEU A 189 -6.31 -5.83 12.23
CA LEU A 189 -5.27 -6.06 13.23
C LEU A 189 -4.44 -7.30 12.90
N VAL A 190 -5.07 -8.42 12.55
CA VAL A 190 -4.39 -9.65 12.14
C VAL A 190 -3.50 -9.39 10.92
N HIS A 191 -4.00 -8.64 9.92
CA HIS A 191 -3.21 -8.30 8.73
C HIS A 191 -2.04 -7.35 9.07
N ALA A 192 -2.24 -6.37 9.94
CA ALA A 192 -1.18 -5.47 10.38
C ALA A 192 -0.05 -6.23 11.11
N VAL A 193 -0.40 -7.17 11.99
CA VAL A 193 0.56 -8.04 12.68
C VAL A 193 1.31 -8.92 11.66
N TYR A 194 0.60 -9.53 10.72
CA TYR A 194 1.21 -10.34 9.67
C TYR A 194 2.23 -9.55 8.82
N ILE A 195 1.86 -8.34 8.37
CA ILE A 195 2.76 -7.45 7.62
C ILE A 195 3.98 -7.11 8.48
N GLY A 196 3.80 -6.80 9.77
CA GLY A 196 4.89 -6.51 10.70
C GLY A 196 5.87 -7.67 10.82
N ILE A 197 5.37 -8.90 10.99
CA ILE A 197 6.20 -10.11 11.05
C ILE A 197 6.97 -10.32 9.75
N ARG A 198 6.31 -10.16 8.59
CA ARG A 198 6.96 -10.31 7.27
C ARG A 198 8.05 -9.26 7.06
N CYS A 199 7.80 -7.99 7.42
CA CYS A 199 8.80 -6.94 7.37
C CYS A 199 10.00 -7.28 8.24
N TYR A 200 9.77 -7.73 9.47
CA TYR A 200 10.83 -8.09 10.40
C TYR A 200 11.69 -9.26 9.87
N VAL A 201 11.05 -10.36 9.45
CA VAL A 201 11.74 -11.56 8.94
C VAL A 201 12.55 -11.23 7.68
N LYS A 202 12.00 -10.44 6.75
CA LYS A 202 12.70 -10.08 5.51
C LYS A 202 13.89 -9.18 5.78
N ASN A 203 13.74 -8.14 6.61
CA ASN A 203 14.86 -7.29 7.03
C ASN A 203 15.95 -8.06 7.78
N TRP A 204 15.56 -9.05 8.61
CA TRP A 204 16.50 -9.89 9.32
C TRP A 204 17.30 -10.79 8.37
N ARG A 205 16.65 -11.37 7.33
CA ARG A 205 17.33 -12.15 6.28
C ARG A 205 18.29 -11.29 5.46
N GLU A 206 17.87 -10.10 5.04
CA GLU A 206 18.69 -9.14 4.30
C GLU A 206 19.96 -8.78 5.10
N LYS A 207 19.84 -8.55 6.42
CA LYS A 207 20.99 -8.23 7.27
C LYS A 207 21.98 -9.39 7.44
N ARG A 208 21.53 -10.64 7.33
CA ARG A 208 22.38 -11.84 7.45
C ARG A 208 22.93 -12.36 6.13
N GLY A 209 22.64 -11.70 5.00
CA GLY A 209 23.13 -12.10 3.68
C GLY A 209 22.53 -13.40 3.14
N TYR A 210 21.40 -13.85 3.70
CA TYR A 210 20.64 -14.96 3.13
C TYR A 210 19.76 -14.41 2.00
N PHE A 211 20.29 -14.47 0.78
CA PHE A 211 19.53 -14.26 -0.47
C PHE A 211 19.07 -15.59 -1.04
#